data_e66d8c073f4c40c51e1212988edecd3b
#
_entry.id   e66d8c073f4c40c51e1212988edecd3b
#
_cell.length_a   1.000
_cell.length_b   1.000
_cell.length_c   1.000
_cell.angle_alpha   90.00
_cell.angle_beta   90.00
_cell.angle_gamma   90.00
#
_symmetry.space_group_name_H-M   'P 1'
#
loop_
_entity.id
_entity.type
_entity.pdbx_description
1 polymer ?
#
loop_
_entity_poly.entity_id
_entity_poly.type
_entity_poly.pdbx_seq_one_letter_code
_entity_poly.pdbx_strand_id
1 'polypeptide(L)'
;AYPWVPEMALSTLRRLERRMPKAWTRYGFGDAINLDRRFVCPHTIALDQGLVLILMENARTGLVWRLFMQHPVAERAIAKAGFVSGSLAEPIRQAIVPGNPQAAMGIAMMDHAVTVDGDLSEWIRQEAIELSPTQQRHLEQGVIRDTADAAVLLYFGWRDETLYAAGIVTHDELVTRHRDAEIYKDDCLELFADLDGDGFRFDGNPHDVQFGLAPGSPDGPPQLWAWGPIKQRPKDVQAAVQRQDDRWFFELSVPLSMLPGLSAERPVRFSMAYHDRDTDEKDGKLHWSVDTASVPGTILFGQVTLEQP
;
A
#
# COMPACT_ATOMS: atom_id res chain seq x y z
N ALA A 1 2.77 8.48 19.29
CA ALA A 1 3.27 8.11 17.95
C ALA A 1 4.32 9.09 17.42
N TYR A 2 4.07 10.42 17.51
CA TYR A 2 4.93 11.46 16.90
C TYR A 2 6.44 11.30 17.12
N PRO A 3 6.97 10.96 18.31
CA PRO A 3 8.41 10.79 18.51
C PRO A 3 9.06 9.65 17.70
N TRP A 4 8.27 8.67 17.28
CA TRP A 4 8.75 7.47 16.59
C TRP A 4 8.41 7.46 15.11
N VAL A 5 7.26 8.03 14.73
CA VAL A 5 6.73 8.04 13.36
C VAL A 5 6.14 9.42 13.04
N PRO A 6 6.96 10.49 13.01
CA PRO A 6 6.47 11.87 12.92
C PRO A 6 5.66 12.14 11.65
N GLU A 7 6.09 11.65 10.51
CA GLU A 7 5.38 11.86 9.24
C GLU A 7 4.01 11.20 9.24
N MET A 8 3.92 9.97 9.71
CA MET A 8 2.68 9.24 9.88
C MET A 8 1.72 9.98 10.83
N ALA A 9 2.23 10.41 11.97
CA ALA A 9 1.43 11.13 12.94
C ALA A 9 0.87 12.45 12.35
N LEU A 10 1.72 13.22 11.66
CA LEU A 10 1.30 14.49 11.05
C LEU A 10 0.32 14.29 9.89
N SER A 11 0.56 13.32 9.02
CA SER A 11 -0.35 13.02 7.91
C SER A 11 -1.73 12.59 8.43
N THR A 12 -1.76 11.75 9.46
CA THR A 12 -3.01 11.34 10.11
C THR A 12 -3.77 12.53 10.70
N LEU A 13 -3.07 13.43 11.40
CA LEU A 13 -3.69 14.62 11.96
C LEU A 13 -4.23 15.57 10.88
N ARG A 14 -3.46 15.83 9.83
CA ARG A 14 -3.90 16.63 8.68
C ARG A 14 -5.11 16.04 7.97
N ARG A 15 -5.14 14.72 7.85
CA ARG A 15 -6.26 14.01 7.28
C ARG A 15 -7.52 14.13 8.14
N LEU A 16 -7.42 13.94 9.46
CA LEU A 16 -8.53 14.14 10.40
C LEU A 16 -9.07 15.58 10.32
N GLU A 17 -8.19 16.56 10.27
CA GLU A 17 -8.56 17.97 10.12
C GLU A 17 -9.38 18.20 8.83
N ARG A 18 -8.93 17.66 7.68
CA ARG A 18 -9.64 17.83 6.41
C ARG A 18 -10.98 17.10 6.37
N ARG A 19 -11.03 15.86 6.84
CA ARG A 19 -12.22 14.99 6.72
C ARG A 19 -13.25 15.19 7.81
N MET A 20 -12.80 15.58 8.98
CA MET A 20 -13.64 15.83 10.15
C MET A 20 -13.29 17.17 10.78
N PRO A 21 -13.56 18.31 10.12
CA PRO A 21 -13.16 19.63 10.62
C PRO A 21 -13.67 19.91 12.05
N LYS A 22 -14.79 19.27 12.43
CA LYS A 22 -15.34 19.38 13.80
C LYS A 22 -14.47 18.67 14.84
N ALA A 23 -13.56 17.78 14.42
CA ALA A 23 -12.64 17.12 15.33
C ALA A 23 -11.56 18.08 15.87
N TRP A 24 -11.26 19.15 15.12
CA TRP A 24 -10.35 20.20 15.55
C TRP A 24 -11.09 21.31 16.25
N THR A 25 -10.80 21.50 17.52
CA THR A 25 -11.43 22.51 18.37
C THR A 25 -10.42 23.62 18.69
N ARG A 26 -10.88 24.69 19.34
CA ARG A 26 -9.99 25.75 19.84
C ARG A 26 -8.95 25.27 20.88
N TYR A 27 -9.12 24.05 21.40
CA TYR A 27 -8.26 23.44 22.41
C TYR A 27 -7.49 22.23 21.89
N GLY A 28 -7.55 21.92 20.59
CA GLY A 28 -6.95 20.75 19.97
C GLY A 28 -8.01 19.73 19.51
N PHE A 29 -7.61 18.51 19.30
CA PHE A 29 -8.53 17.46 18.86
C PHE A 29 -9.54 17.06 19.94
N GLY A 30 -10.75 16.72 19.52
CA GLY A 30 -11.75 16.12 20.39
C GLY A 30 -11.26 14.76 20.93
N ASP A 31 -11.75 14.40 22.12
CA ASP A 31 -11.34 13.21 22.85
C ASP A 31 -11.48 11.90 22.03
N ALA A 32 -12.60 11.72 21.34
CA ALA A 32 -12.86 10.53 20.58
C ALA A 32 -13.48 10.83 19.21
N ILE A 33 -13.08 10.03 18.23
CA ILE A 33 -13.59 10.10 16.85
C ILE A 33 -13.98 8.70 16.41
N ASN A 34 -15.19 8.56 15.85
CA ASN A 34 -15.62 7.35 15.17
C ASN A 34 -15.89 7.67 13.71
N LEU A 35 -15.01 7.21 12.82
CA LEU A 35 -15.07 7.51 11.39
C LEU A 35 -16.28 6.89 10.72
N ASP A 36 -16.66 5.67 11.09
CA ASP A 36 -17.78 4.93 10.48
C ASP A 36 -19.11 5.60 10.78
N ARG A 37 -19.24 6.13 12.00
CA ARG A 37 -20.44 6.84 12.46
C ARG A 37 -20.38 8.34 12.21
N ARG A 38 -19.29 8.87 11.68
CA ARG A 38 -19.00 10.30 11.55
C ARG A 38 -19.22 11.06 12.86
N PHE A 39 -18.90 10.40 13.96
CA PHE A 39 -19.07 10.95 15.30
C PHE A 39 -17.77 11.60 15.77
N VAL A 40 -17.89 12.77 16.35
CA VAL A 40 -16.80 13.47 17.07
C VAL A 40 -17.30 13.77 18.45
N CYS A 41 -16.54 13.37 19.47
CA CYS A 41 -16.81 13.75 20.84
C CYS A 41 -16.73 15.28 20.99
N PRO A 42 -17.76 15.93 21.57
CA PRO A 42 -17.76 17.38 21.71
C PRO A 42 -16.82 17.89 22.80
N HIS A 43 -16.21 17.00 23.56
CA HIS A 43 -15.30 17.35 24.64
C HIS A 43 -13.85 17.24 24.22
N THR A 44 -13.04 18.16 24.71
CA THR A 44 -11.57 18.09 24.62
C THR A 44 -11.04 17.84 26.02
N ILE A 45 -10.30 16.75 26.21
CA ILE A 45 -9.77 16.36 27.51
C ILE A 45 -8.33 16.88 27.63
N ALA A 46 -8.07 17.64 28.69
CA ALA A 46 -6.76 18.25 28.91
C ALA A 46 -5.63 17.21 29.06
N LEU A 47 -5.93 16.03 29.59
CA LEU A 47 -4.97 14.95 29.70
C LEU A 47 -4.43 14.52 28.32
N ASP A 48 -5.33 14.35 27.34
CA ASP A 48 -4.95 13.93 25.99
C ASP A 48 -4.11 15.01 25.29
N GLN A 49 -4.51 16.27 25.40
CA GLN A 49 -3.75 17.39 24.84
C GLN A 49 -2.38 17.53 25.53
N GLY A 50 -2.33 17.32 26.83
CA GLY A 50 -1.09 17.33 27.60
C GLY A 50 -0.10 16.26 27.13
N LEU A 51 -0.58 15.04 26.89
CA LEU A 51 0.24 13.94 26.34
C LEU A 51 0.77 14.26 24.95
N VAL A 52 -0.06 14.86 24.09
CA VAL A 52 0.39 15.28 22.76
C VAL A 52 1.51 16.31 22.86
N LEU A 53 1.35 17.36 23.67
CA LEU A 53 2.36 18.39 23.87
C LEU A 53 3.65 17.84 24.46
N ILE A 54 3.56 17.01 25.50
CA ILE A 54 4.71 16.39 26.15
C ILE A 54 5.49 15.51 25.16
N LEU A 55 4.80 14.71 24.36
CA LEU A 55 5.45 13.83 23.38
C LEU A 55 6.07 14.62 22.22
N MET A 56 5.43 15.69 21.77
CA MET A 56 6.00 16.58 20.73
C MET A 56 7.25 17.32 21.25
N GLU A 57 7.19 17.88 22.45
CA GLU A 57 8.35 18.53 23.07
C GLU A 57 9.48 17.52 23.30
N ASN A 58 9.15 16.33 23.72
CA ASN A 58 10.14 15.29 23.92
C ASN A 58 10.79 14.83 22.62
N ALA A 59 10.04 14.75 21.53
CA ALA A 59 10.59 14.47 20.20
C ALA A 59 11.53 15.58 19.74
N ARG A 60 11.23 16.84 20.06
CA ARG A 60 12.00 18.01 19.68
C ARG A 60 13.29 18.16 20.47
N THR A 61 13.27 17.95 21.78
CA THR A 61 14.36 18.31 22.69
C THR A 61 14.87 17.15 23.56
N GLY A 62 14.11 16.07 23.70
CA GLY A 62 14.36 15.00 24.65
C GLY A 62 14.22 15.42 26.12
N LEU A 63 13.69 16.61 26.39
CA LEU A 63 13.67 17.21 27.73
C LEU A 63 12.98 16.35 28.76
N VAL A 64 11.76 15.90 28.45
CA VAL A 64 10.93 15.13 29.41
C VAL A 64 11.58 13.81 29.76
N TRP A 65 12.10 13.08 28.75
CA TRP A 65 12.81 11.82 28.97
C TRP A 65 14.10 12.03 29.76
N ARG A 66 14.89 13.07 29.46
CA ARG A 66 16.10 13.36 30.26
C ARG A 66 15.77 13.64 31.73
N LEU A 67 14.76 14.47 31.99
CA LEU A 67 14.37 14.79 33.36
C LEU A 67 13.81 13.56 34.10
N PHE A 68 12.99 12.77 33.44
CA PHE A 68 12.44 11.55 34.00
C PHE A 68 13.55 10.52 34.32
N MET A 69 14.48 10.30 33.37
CA MET A 69 15.56 9.33 33.51
C MET A 69 16.63 9.75 34.52
N GLN A 70 16.74 11.02 34.86
CA GLN A 70 17.62 11.50 35.94
C GLN A 70 17.11 11.13 37.32
N HIS A 71 15.85 10.70 37.44
CA HIS A 71 15.29 10.34 38.74
C HIS A 71 15.75 8.93 39.15
N PRO A 72 16.34 8.74 40.37
CA PRO A 72 16.91 7.48 40.81
C PRO A 72 15.90 6.31 40.86
N VAL A 73 14.60 6.61 41.01
CA VAL A 73 13.55 5.59 40.98
C VAL A 73 13.33 5.08 39.58
N ALA A 74 13.35 5.95 38.57
CA ALA A 74 13.20 5.57 37.17
C ALA A 74 14.35 4.66 36.72
N GLU A 75 15.58 5.06 37.04
CA GLU A 75 16.79 4.27 36.73
C GLU A 75 16.74 2.87 37.35
N ARG A 76 16.40 2.77 38.66
CA ARG A 76 16.24 1.47 39.33
C ARG A 76 15.10 0.63 38.78
N ALA A 77 14.00 1.27 38.40
CA ALA A 77 12.84 0.56 37.84
C ALA A 77 13.18 -0.06 36.48
N ILE A 78 13.86 0.67 35.61
CA ILE A 78 14.33 0.22 34.30
C ILE A 78 15.32 -0.93 34.45
N ALA A 79 16.32 -0.80 35.30
CA ALA A 79 17.26 -1.86 35.58
C ALA A 79 16.59 -3.13 36.12
N LYS A 80 15.62 -2.97 37.05
CA LYS A 80 14.87 -4.09 37.62
C LYS A 80 13.94 -4.77 36.59
N ALA A 81 13.43 -4.02 35.63
CA ALA A 81 12.60 -4.54 34.54
C ALA A 81 13.44 -5.22 33.43
N GLY A 82 14.76 -5.17 33.51
CA GLY A 82 15.66 -5.78 32.52
C GLY A 82 15.80 -5.00 31.22
N PHE A 83 15.40 -3.72 31.21
CA PHE A 83 15.63 -2.88 30.04
C PHE A 83 17.11 -2.50 29.96
N VAL A 84 17.66 -2.63 28.74
CA VAL A 84 19.01 -2.20 28.43
C VAL A 84 18.98 -0.97 27.54
N SER A 85 19.98 -0.10 27.69
CA SER A 85 20.13 1.04 26.79
C SER A 85 20.37 0.53 25.37
N GLY A 86 19.52 0.92 24.45
CA GLY A 86 19.60 0.58 23.03
C GLY A 86 18.93 1.65 22.18
N SER A 87 19.24 1.65 20.90
CA SER A 87 18.47 2.45 19.94
C SER A 87 17.10 1.80 19.72
N LEU A 88 16.08 2.35 20.36
CA LEU A 88 14.69 1.90 20.17
C LEU A 88 14.15 2.17 18.76
N ALA A 89 14.88 2.96 17.97
CA ALA A 89 14.40 3.37 16.65
C ALA A 89 14.38 2.21 15.64
N GLU A 90 15.40 1.33 15.65
CA GLU A 90 15.51 0.24 14.69
C GLU A 90 14.54 -0.92 14.94
N PRO A 91 14.47 -1.51 16.13
CA PRO A 91 13.52 -2.59 16.38
C PRO A 91 12.06 -2.18 16.29
N ILE A 92 11.73 -0.94 16.71
CA ILE A 92 10.36 -0.42 16.60
C ILE A 92 10.03 -0.07 15.15
N ARG A 93 10.97 0.50 14.39
CA ARG A 93 10.78 0.72 12.95
C ARG A 93 10.60 -0.61 12.21
N GLN A 94 11.40 -1.62 12.52
CA GLN A 94 11.26 -2.96 11.93
C GLN A 94 9.98 -3.67 12.35
N ALA A 95 9.45 -3.41 13.56
CA ALA A 95 8.22 -4.01 14.06
C ALA A 95 6.94 -3.28 13.61
N ILE A 96 7.02 -1.95 13.38
CA ILE A 96 5.87 -1.11 13.01
C ILE A 96 5.76 -0.93 11.50
N VAL A 97 6.83 -1.19 10.77
CA VAL A 97 6.87 -1.06 9.32
C VAL A 97 7.09 -2.44 8.70
N PRO A 98 6.03 -3.23 8.58
CA PRO A 98 6.09 -4.41 7.75
C PRO A 98 6.21 -3.96 6.28
N GLY A 99 7.13 -4.55 5.55
CA GLY A 99 7.44 -4.18 4.19
C GLY A 99 8.59 -3.16 4.05
N ASN A 100 8.92 -2.81 2.84
CA ASN A 100 9.93 -1.80 2.54
C ASN A 100 9.28 -0.41 2.38
N PRO A 101 9.23 0.45 3.43
CA PRO A 101 8.59 1.76 3.34
C PRO A 101 9.34 2.73 2.44
N GLN A 102 10.53 2.35 2.04
CA GLN A 102 11.39 3.11 1.13
C GLN A 102 11.40 2.49 -0.28
N ALA A 103 10.52 1.54 -0.57
CA ALA A 103 10.37 1.07 -1.93
C ALA A 103 10.10 2.27 -2.82
N ALA A 104 10.99 2.52 -3.73
CA ALA A 104 10.88 3.58 -4.72
C ALA A 104 11.20 2.97 -6.08
N MET A 105 10.44 3.35 -7.07
CA MET A 105 10.58 2.86 -8.43
C MET A 105 10.44 4.02 -9.41
N GLY A 106 11.41 4.14 -10.30
CA GLY A 106 11.26 4.89 -11.54
C GLY A 106 10.59 4.02 -12.60
N ILE A 107 9.58 4.53 -13.26
CA ILE A 107 8.98 3.86 -14.42
C ILE A 107 9.59 4.45 -15.66
N ALA A 108 10.37 3.65 -16.39
CA ALA A 108 11.09 4.08 -17.59
C ALA A 108 10.13 4.37 -18.74
N MET A 109 10.49 5.35 -19.57
CA MET A 109 9.80 5.59 -20.83
C MET A 109 10.16 4.48 -21.82
N MET A 110 9.13 3.89 -22.44
CA MET A 110 9.31 2.87 -23.49
C MET A 110 9.79 3.53 -24.78
N ASP A 111 10.86 2.98 -25.37
CA ASP A 111 11.43 3.44 -26.64
C ASP A 111 10.64 2.96 -27.87
N HIS A 112 9.68 2.07 -27.68
CA HIS A 112 8.80 1.48 -28.69
C HIS A 112 7.34 1.53 -28.26
N ALA A 113 6.43 1.32 -29.20
CA ALA A 113 5.01 1.18 -28.89
C ALA A 113 4.73 -0.17 -28.24
N VAL A 114 3.83 -0.19 -27.24
CA VAL A 114 3.39 -1.40 -26.56
C VAL A 114 2.05 -1.86 -27.12
N THR A 115 1.95 -3.13 -27.46
CA THR A 115 0.70 -3.78 -27.90
C THR A 115 0.16 -4.61 -26.76
N VAL A 116 -1.06 -4.33 -26.32
CA VAL A 116 -1.69 -5.07 -25.21
C VAL A 116 -2.31 -6.35 -25.78
N ASP A 117 -1.53 -7.42 -25.91
CA ASP A 117 -1.95 -8.70 -26.47
C ASP A 117 -1.57 -9.93 -25.60
N GLY A 118 -0.82 -9.69 -24.51
CA GLY A 118 -0.36 -10.72 -23.57
C GLY A 118 0.95 -11.36 -23.96
N ASP A 119 1.61 -10.92 -25.06
CA ASP A 119 2.97 -11.33 -25.44
C ASP A 119 4.00 -10.40 -24.77
N LEU A 120 4.83 -10.93 -23.91
CA LEU A 120 5.82 -10.15 -23.17
C LEU A 120 7.16 -9.95 -23.91
N SER A 121 7.23 -10.25 -25.17
CA SER A 121 8.49 -10.16 -25.94
C SER A 121 9.07 -8.75 -25.96
N GLU A 122 8.24 -7.73 -25.92
CA GLU A 122 8.63 -6.32 -25.89
C GLU A 122 9.11 -5.83 -24.50
N TRP A 123 8.92 -6.65 -23.44
CA TRP A 123 9.29 -6.32 -22.07
C TRP A 123 10.65 -6.86 -21.62
N ILE A 124 11.33 -7.63 -22.44
CA ILE A 124 12.57 -8.36 -22.09
C ILE A 124 13.70 -7.43 -21.61
N ARG A 125 13.66 -6.14 -21.96
CA ARG A 125 14.68 -5.15 -21.59
C ARG A 125 14.33 -4.36 -20.33
N GLN A 126 13.13 -4.51 -19.80
CA GLN A 126 12.67 -3.79 -18.59
C GLN A 126 13.13 -4.53 -17.33
N GLU A 127 13.43 -3.75 -16.29
CA GLU A 127 13.69 -4.33 -14.96
C GLU A 127 12.42 -4.90 -14.35
N ALA A 128 12.48 -6.13 -13.88
CA ALA A 128 11.35 -6.80 -13.26
C ALA A 128 11.30 -6.55 -11.74
N ILE A 129 10.09 -6.33 -11.22
CA ILE A 129 9.80 -6.37 -9.80
C ILE A 129 9.31 -7.78 -9.47
N GLU A 130 9.95 -8.43 -8.52
CA GLU A 130 9.52 -9.74 -8.05
C GLU A 130 8.68 -9.62 -6.78
N LEU A 131 7.49 -10.22 -6.80
CA LEU A 131 6.71 -10.52 -5.61
C LEU A 131 6.80 -12.02 -5.38
N SER A 132 7.43 -12.42 -4.30
CA SER A 132 7.60 -13.84 -3.98
C SER A 132 7.67 -14.07 -2.47
N PRO A 133 7.39 -15.28 -1.97
CA PRO A 133 7.49 -15.59 -0.55
C PRO A 133 8.88 -15.33 0.03
N THR A 134 9.93 -15.44 -0.78
CA THR A 134 11.31 -15.22 -0.34
C THR A 134 11.64 -13.74 -0.12
N GLN A 135 10.93 -12.84 -0.77
CA GLN A 135 11.10 -11.40 -0.65
C GLN A 135 10.10 -10.74 0.31
N GLN A 136 9.05 -11.48 0.69
CA GLN A 136 8.03 -10.99 1.61
C GLN A 136 8.45 -11.19 3.06
N ARG A 137 8.49 -10.11 3.83
CA ARG A 137 8.76 -10.17 5.28
C ARG A 137 7.51 -10.37 6.13
N HIS A 138 6.34 -10.20 5.56
CA HIS A 138 5.05 -10.40 6.21
C HIS A 138 4.07 -11.04 5.24
N LEU A 139 3.77 -12.31 5.49
CA LEU A 139 2.60 -12.98 4.94
C LEU A 139 1.45 -12.69 5.89
N GLU A 140 0.53 -11.85 5.49
CA GLU A 140 -0.72 -11.71 6.20
C GLU A 140 -1.72 -12.73 5.67
N GLN A 141 -2.17 -13.60 6.52
CA GLN A 141 -3.22 -14.59 6.28
C GLN A 141 -2.97 -15.48 5.05
N GLY A 142 -2.69 -16.73 5.31
CA GLY A 142 -2.51 -17.74 4.31
C GLY A 142 -1.09 -18.31 4.28
N VAL A 143 -0.93 -19.38 3.56
CA VAL A 143 0.32 -20.09 3.46
C VAL A 143 0.72 -20.15 2.00
N ILE A 144 1.47 -19.16 1.54
CA ILE A 144 2.21 -19.32 0.30
C ILE A 144 3.49 -20.09 0.62
N ARG A 145 3.63 -21.29 0.08
CA ARG A 145 4.67 -22.27 0.43
C ARG A 145 6.02 -21.91 -0.19
N ASP A 146 6.00 -21.61 -1.47
CA ASP A 146 7.19 -21.29 -2.25
C ASP A 146 6.82 -20.53 -3.55
N THR A 147 7.77 -20.33 -4.44
CA THR A 147 7.56 -19.62 -5.71
C THR A 147 6.83 -20.43 -6.77
N ALA A 148 6.61 -21.72 -6.58
CA ALA A 148 5.76 -22.52 -7.46
C ALA A 148 4.29 -22.44 -7.03
N ASP A 149 4.05 -22.17 -5.76
CA ASP A 149 2.74 -21.91 -5.19
C ASP A 149 2.23 -20.54 -5.68
N ALA A 150 2.95 -19.46 -5.35
CA ALA A 150 2.66 -18.15 -5.90
C ALA A 150 3.92 -17.29 -6.07
N ALA A 151 4.05 -16.66 -7.23
CA ALA A 151 5.05 -15.63 -7.49
C ALA A 151 4.58 -14.71 -8.63
N VAL A 152 5.01 -13.46 -8.59
CA VAL A 152 4.70 -12.50 -9.67
C VAL A 152 5.96 -11.77 -10.09
N LEU A 153 6.22 -11.73 -11.39
CA LEU A 153 7.18 -10.82 -12.02
C LEU A 153 6.39 -9.70 -12.68
N LEU A 154 6.72 -8.46 -12.35
CA LEU A 154 6.02 -7.27 -12.83
C LEU A 154 7.00 -6.37 -13.58
N TYR A 155 6.55 -5.84 -14.69
CA TYR A 155 7.23 -4.84 -15.50
C TYR A 155 6.36 -3.61 -15.61
N PHE A 156 6.98 -2.43 -15.60
CA PHE A 156 6.30 -1.16 -15.82
C PHE A 156 7.03 -0.35 -16.88
N GLY A 157 6.26 0.37 -17.65
CA GLY A 157 6.74 1.33 -18.61
C GLY A 157 5.68 2.40 -18.87
N TRP A 158 6.06 3.52 -19.43
CA TRP A 158 5.10 4.54 -19.85
C TRP A 158 5.44 5.09 -21.22
N ARG A 159 4.43 5.48 -21.97
CA ARG A 159 4.57 6.13 -23.28
C ARG A 159 3.27 6.82 -23.68
N ASP A 160 3.38 7.95 -24.37
CA ASP A 160 2.23 8.64 -24.97
C ASP A 160 1.02 8.78 -24.03
N GLU A 161 1.26 9.37 -22.82
CA GLU A 161 0.24 9.57 -21.77
C GLU A 161 -0.42 8.27 -21.28
N THR A 162 0.26 7.14 -21.42
CA THR A 162 -0.22 5.83 -20.97
C THR A 162 0.82 5.15 -20.10
N LEU A 163 0.39 4.67 -18.93
CA LEU A 163 1.12 3.73 -18.10
C LEU A 163 0.82 2.31 -18.58
N TYR A 164 1.84 1.52 -18.77
CA TYR A 164 1.75 0.11 -19.08
C TYR A 164 2.28 -0.72 -17.92
N ALA A 165 1.60 -1.82 -17.64
CA ALA A 165 2.08 -2.85 -16.73
C ALA A 165 1.97 -4.20 -17.42
N ALA A 166 2.95 -5.05 -17.23
CA ALA A 166 2.96 -6.41 -17.74
C ALA A 166 3.56 -7.35 -16.71
N GLY A 167 3.32 -8.65 -16.84
CA GLY A 167 3.94 -9.58 -15.92
C GLY A 167 3.58 -11.02 -16.13
N ILE A 168 4.22 -11.82 -15.29
CA ILE A 168 4.05 -13.28 -15.22
C ILE A 168 3.61 -13.60 -13.80
N VAL A 169 2.48 -14.25 -13.68
CA VAL A 169 2.01 -14.82 -12.41
C VAL A 169 2.20 -16.33 -12.47
N THR A 170 2.92 -16.89 -11.53
CA THR A 170 3.07 -18.32 -11.30
C THR A 170 2.09 -18.72 -10.21
N HIS A 171 1.43 -19.85 -10.37
CA HIS A 171 0.47 -20.44 -9.44
C HIS A 171 0.51 -21.97 -9.54
N ASP A 172 0.15 -22.66 -8.48
CA ASP A 172 -0.03 -24.13 -8.52
C ASP A 172 -1.50 -24.51 -8.77
N GLU A 173 -2.43 -23.68 -8.35
CA GLU A 173 -3.86 -23.78 -8.62
C GLU A 173 -4.40 -22.41 -9.05
N LEU A 174 -5.29 -22.39 -10.06
CA LEU A 174 -5.91 -21.14 -10.55
C LEU A 174 -7.40 -21.11 -10.20
N VAL A 175 -7.79 -20.21 -9.34
CA VAL A 175 -9.17 -20.00 -8.93
C VAL A 175 -9.75 -18.73 -9.53
N THR A 176 -10.82 -18.85 -10.32
CA THR A 176 -11.48 -17.73 -11.01
C THR A 176 -13.00 -17.90 -10.99
N ARG A 177 -13.59 -17.88 -9.79
CA ARG A 177 -15.02 -18.15 -9.56
C ARG A 177 -15.86 -16.88 -9.57
N HIS A 178 -15.27 -15.77 -9.05
CA HIS A 178 -15.96 -14.51 -8.88
C HIS A 178 -15.79 -13.56 -10.08
N ARG A 179 -16.60 -12.52 -10.13
CA ARG A 179 -16.63 -11.54 -11.22
C ARG A 179 -16.84 -10.13 -10.67
N ASP A 180 -16.53 -9.12 -11.50
CA ASP A 180 -16.76 -7.72 -11.19
C ASP A 180 -16.10 -7.29 -9.87
N ALA A 181 -16.84 -6.68 -8.97
CA ALA A 181 -16.32 -6.19 -7.70
C ALA A 181 -15.79 -7.28 -6.74
N GLU A 182 -16.02 -8.54 -7.05
CA GLU A 182 -15.64 -9.66 -6.18
C GLU A 182 -14.41 -10.43 -6.67
N ILE A 183 -13.76 -10.01 -7.77
CA ILE A 183 -12.56 -10.69 -8.31
C ILE A 183 -11.41 -10.80 -7.30
N TYR A 184 -11.32 -9.90 -6.32
CA TYR A 184 -10.31 -9.95 -5.25
C TYR A 184 -10.45 -11.18 -4.31
N LYS A 185 -11.55 -11.93 -4.42
CA LYS A 185 -11.77 -13.17 -3.67
C LYS A 185 -11.14 -14.40 -4.31
N ASP A 186 -10.63 -14.24 -5.51
CA ASP A 186 -9.96 -15.26 -6.32
C ASP A 186 -8.52 -14.81 -6.61
N ASP A 187 -7.83 -15.55 -7.49
CA ASP A 187 -6.53 -15.15 -8.02
C ASP A 187 -6.63 -13.81 -8.75
N CYS A 188 -6.06 -12.80 -8.15
CA CYS A 188 -6.20 -11.43 -8.61
C CYS A 188 -4.95 -10.59 -8.32
N LEU A 189 -4.47 -9.89 -9.32
CA LEU A 189 -3.50 -8.83 -9.15
C LEU A 189 -4.22 -7.52 -8.87
N GLU A 190 -3.80 -6.80 -7.84
CA GLU A 190 -4.32 -5.47 -7.50
C GLU A 190 -3.23 -4.42 -7.56
N LEU A 191 -3.57 -3.27 -8.13
CA LEU A 191 -2.74 -2.06 -8.18
C LEU A 191 -3.44 -0.97 -7.38
N PHE A 192 -2.69 -0.31 -6.51
CA PHE A 192 -3.18 0.75 -5.64
C PHE A 192 -2.36 2.01 -5.84
N ALA A 193 -3.01 3.15 -5.95
CA ALA A 193 -2.36 4.45 -6.00
C ALA A 193 -3.07 5.46 -5.09
N ASP A 194 -2.31 6.09 -4.23
CA ASP A 194 -2.70 7.26 -3.44
C ASP A 194 -2.05 8.48 -4.10
N LEU A 195 -2.85 9.22 -4.86
CA LEU A 195 -2.38 10.25 -5.77
C LEU A 195 -2.14 11.60 -5.09
N ASP A 196 -2.72 11.83 -3.92
CA ASP A 196 -2.55 13.07 -3.16
C ASP A 196 -1.66 12.90 -1.91
N GLY A 197 -1.26 11.65 -1.61
CA GLY A 197 -0.36 11.31 -0.51
C GLY A 197 -0.99 11.48 0.88
N ASP A 198 -2.33 11.49 0.94
CA ASP A 198 -3.05 11.68 2.20
C ASP A 198 -3.42 10.37 2.89
N GLY A 199 -3.10 9.27 2.28
CA GLY A 199 -3.35 7.90 2.73
C GLY A 199 -4.49 7.22 1.97
N PHE A 200 -4.20 6.03 1.42
CA PHE A 200 -5.17 5.24 0.65
C PHE A 200 -6.40 4.83 1.46
N ARG A 201 -7.55 4.76 0.83
CA ARG A 201 -8.81 4.35 1.46
C ARG A 201 -9.71 3.59 0.52
N PHE A 202 -10.32 2.55 1.05
CA PHE A 202 -11.37 1.81 0.37
C PHE A 202 -12.74 2.51 0.39
N ASP A 203 -12.86 3.72 0.96
CA ASP A 203 -14.14 4.43 1.14
C ASP A 203 -14.55 5.34 -0.04
N GLY A 204 -13.75 5.30 -1.12
CA GLY A 204 -14.08 6.04 -2.35
C GLY A 204 -13.54 7.47 -2.39
N ASN A 205 -12.40 7.74 -1.74
CA ASN A 205 -11.63 8.96 -1.98
C ASN A 205 -11.34 9.09 -3.49
N PRO A 206 -11.62 10.23 -4.13
CA PRO A 206 -11.44 10.40 -5.58
C PRO A 206 -9.96 10.37 -6.02
N HIS A 207 -9.03 10.47 -5.07
CA HIS A 207 -7.59 10.43 -5.32
C HIS A 207 -6.97 9.07 -5.01
N ASP A 208 -7.78 8.10 -4.55
CA ASP A 208 -7.35 6.73 -4.29
C ASP A 208 -7.82 5.82 -5.42
N VAL A 209 -6.91 5.32 -6.21
CA VAL A 209 -7.20 4.45 -7.35
C VAL A 209 -6.84 3.01 -7.00
N GLN A 210 -7.78 2.09 -7.23
CA GLN A 210 -7.59 0.66 -7.07
C GLN A 210 -8.12 -0.06 -8.30
N PHE A 211 -7.24 -0.82 -8.94
CA PHE A 211 -7.57 -1.71 -10.06
C PHE A 211 -7.29 -3.15 -9.68
N GLY A 212 -8.18 -4.05 -10.09
CA GLY A 212 -7.94 -5.49 -10.02
C GLY A 212 -7.97 -6.09 -11.42
N LEU A 213 -7.04 -7.01 -11.66
CA LEU A 213 -6.96 -7.83 -12.86
C LEU A 213 -6.91 -9.30 -12.46
N ALA A 214 -7.92 -10.05 -12.88
CA ALA A 214 -7.94 -11.50 -12.76
C ALA A 214 -7.91 -12.14 -14.16
N PRO A 215 -7.30 -13.33 -14.31
CA PRO A 215 -7.17 -13.95 -15.62
C PRO A 215 -8.51 -14.34 -16.26
N GLY A 216 -9.58 -14.40 -15.47
CA GLY A 216 -10.91 -14.82 -15.94
C GLY A 216 -11.03 -16.33 -16.10
N SER A 217 -12.15 -16.83 -16.66
CA SER A 217 -12.33 -18.24 -16.95
C SER A 217 -11.45 -18.71 -18.13
N PRO A 218 -11.18 -20.02 -18.28
CA PRO A 218 -10.26 -20.55 -19.32
C PRO A 218 -10.56 -20.05 -20.74
N ASP A 219 -11.81 -19.98 -21.12
CA ASP A 219 -12.25 -19.53 -22.46
C ASP A 219 -12.80 -18.10 -22.47
N GLY A 220 -12.69 -17.38 -21.36
CA GLY A 220 -13.23 -16.02 -21.20
C GLY A 220 -12.18 -14.93 -21.25
N PRO A 221 -12.60 -13.69 -21.43
CA PRO A 221 -11.68 -12.56 -21.35
C PRO A 221 -11.21 -12.33 -19.92
N PRO A 222 -10.07 -11.63 -19.73
CA PRO A 222 -9.65 -11.21 -18.40
C PRO A 222 -10.74 -10.36 -17.73
N GLN A 223 -10.80 -10.46 -16.42
CA GLN A 223 -11.67 -9.63 -15.60
C GLN A 223 -10.88 -8.41 -15.12
N LEU A 224 -11.45 -7.24 -15.33
CA LEU A 224 -10.87 -5.99 -14.88
C LEU A 224 -11.93 -5.21 -14.09
N TRP A 225 -11.56 -4.73 -12.91
CA TRP A 225 -12.46 -3.94 -12.06
C TRP A 225 -11.70 -2.80 -11.38
N ALA A 226 -12.38 -1.67 -11.20
CA ALA A 226 -11.90 -0.56 -10.40
C ALA A 226 -12.83 -0.34 -9.20
N TRP A 227 -12.29 -0.40 -7.97
CA TRP A 227 -13.08 -0.21 -6.75
C TRP A 227 -13.16 1.25 -6.32
N GLY A 228 -12.14 2.00 -6.49
CA GLY A 228 -12.03 3.39 -6.07
C GLY A 228 -13.19 4.29 -6.49
N PRO A 229 -12.99 5.50 -6.93
CA PRO A 229 -14.12 6.38 -7.26
C PRO A 229 -14.98 5.87 -8.42
N ILE A 230 -14.40 5.02 -9.29
CA ILE A 230 -15.03 4.55 -10.53
C ILE A 230 -16.09 3.48 -10.28
N LYS A 231 -15.82 2.50 -9.40
CA LYS A 231 -16.73 1.39 -9.02
C LYS A 231 -17.37 0.65 -10.19
N GLN A 232 -16.60 0.39 -11.24
CA GLN A 232 -17.02 -0.30 -12.45
C GLN A 232 -15.82 -0.83 -13.23
N ARG A 233 -16.07 -1.60 -14.28
CA ARG A 233 -15.03 -1.90 -15.27
C ARG A 233 -14.59 -0.61 -15.95
N PRO A 234 -13.30 -0.22 -15.85
CA PRO A 234 -12.81 0.98 -16.51
C PRO A 234 -12.79 0.80 -18.03
N LYS A 235 -13.42 1.72 -18.75
CA LYS A 235 -13.61 1.61 -20.20
C LYS A 235 -12.34 1.90 -21.00
N ASP A 236 -11.50 2.77 -20.44
CA ASP A 236 -10.30 3.27 -21.14
C ASP A 236 -9.04 2.47 -20.78
N VAL A 237 -9.17 1.44 -19.94
CA VAL A 237 -8.12 0.50 -19.57
C VAL A 237 -8.25 -0.75 -20.44
N GLN A 238 -7.16 -1.11 -21.10
CA GLN A 238 -7.07 -2.35 -21.86
C GLN A 238 -6.32 -3.40 -21.05
N ALA A 239 -6.70 -4.66 -21.17
CA ALA A 239 -6.02 -5.78 -20.57
C ALA A 239 -6.05 -6.99 -21.51
N ALA A 240 -4.94 -7.67 -21.60
CA ALA A 240 -4.79 -8.96 -22.27
C ALA A 240 -4.17 -9.97 -21.32
N VAL A 241 -4.57 -11.22 -21.44
CA VAL A 241 -4.05 -12.33 -20.63
C VAL A 241 -3.86 -13.55 -21.54
N GLN A 242 -2.67 -14.15 -21.45
CA GLN A 242 -2.39 -15.49 -22.00
C GLN A 242 -2.16 -16.45 -20.83
N ARG A 243 -2.71 -17.67 -20.90
CA ARG A 243 -2.64 -18.69 -19.85
C ARG A 243 -1.84 -19.89 -20.29
N GLN A 244 -1.08 -20.44 -19.34
CA GLN A 244 -0.43 -21.76 -19.41
C GLN A 244 -0.85 -22.56 -18.17
N ASP A 245 -0.38 -23.80 -18.06
CA ASP A 245 -0.82 -24.69 -16.98
C ASP A 245 -0.47 -24.19 -15.58
N ASP A 246 0.74 -23.61 -15.41
CA ASP A 246 1.30 -23.19 -14.12
C ASP A 246 1.49 -21.66 -14.01
N ARG A 247 1.03 -20.92 -15.01
CA ARG A 247 1.21 -19.44 -15.03
C ARG A 247 0.27 -18.74 -15.98
N TRP A 248 0.12 -17.45 -15.77
CA TRP A 248 -0.51 -16.57 -16.75
C TRP A 248 0.31 -15.30 -16.97
N PHE A 249 0.26 -14.81 -18.18
CA PHE A 249 0.93 -13.60 -18.65
C PHE A 249 -0.10 -12.54 -18.84
N PHE A 250 0.24 -11.31 -18.52
CA PHE A 250 -0.70 -10.21 -18.70
C PHE A 250 -0.01 -8.96 -19.20
N GLU A 251 -0.81 -8.14 -19.85
CA GLU A 251 -0.51 -6.76 -20.15
C GLU A 251 -1.72 -5.89 -19.84
N LEU A 252 -1.42 -4.68 -19.37
CA LEU A 252 -2.40 -3.69 -18.95
C LEU A 252 -1.96 -2.32 -19.44
N SER A 253 -2.86 -1.53 -20.02
CA SER A 253 -2.63 -0.12 -20.30
C SER A 253 -3.61 0.76 -19.53
N VAL A 254 -3.09 1.77 -18.82
CA VAL A 254 -3.85 2.70 -17.99
C VAL A 254 -3.53 4.12 -18.45
N PRO A 255 -4.49 4.89 -18.99
CA PRO A 255 -4.29 6.29 -19.32
C PRO A 255 -3.83 7.11 -18.10
N LEU A 256 -2.81 7.95 -18.23
CA LEU A 256 -2.32 8.80 -17.14
C LEU A 256 -3.38 9.78 -16.64
N SER A 257 -4.40 10.09 -17.45
CA SER A 257 -5.56 10.86 -17.00
C SER A 257 -6.34 10.18 -15.85
N MET A 258 -6.21 8.87 -15.69
CA MET A 258 -6.77 8.12 -14.56
C MET A 258 -5.84 8.09 -13.33
N LEU A 259 -4.62 8.57 -13.47
CA LEU A 259 -3.58 8.63 -12.43
C LEU A 259 -3.07 10.07 -12.28
N PRO A 260 -3.95 11.05 -12.01
CA PRO A 260 -3.57 12.46 -11.99
C PRO A 260 -2.53 12.73 -10.90
N GLY A 261 -1.42 13.32 -11.33
CA GLY A 261 -0.28 13.62 -10.46
C GLY A 261 0.88 12.66 -10.57
N LEU A 262 0.73 11.51 -11.24
CA LEU A 262 1.87 10.67 -11.59
C LEU A 262 2.67 11.36 -12.71
N SER A 263 3.88 11.79 -12.39
CA SER A 263 4.77 12.48 -13.32
C SER A 263 6.24 12.29 -12.92
N ALA A 264 7.15 12.83 -13.71
CA ALA A 264 8.57 12.82 -13.39
C ALA A 264 8.94 13.74 -12.20
N GLU A 265 8.17 14.82 -12.01
CA GLU A 265 8.47 15.81 -10.96
C GLU A 265 7.79 15.47 -9.63
N ARG A 266 6.76 14.63 -9.66
CA ARG A 266 5.96 14.34 -8.48
C ARG A 266 5.78 12.84 -8.28
N PRO A 267 6.40 12.25 -7.25
CA PRO A 267 6.12 10.86 -6.88
C PRO A 267 4.70 10.72 -6.35
N VAL A 268 4.06 9.62 -6.71
CA VAL A 268 2.80 9.16 -6.10
C VAL A 268 3.07 7.98 -5.18
N ARG A 269 2.20 7.76 -4.23
CA ARG A 269 2.23 6.56 -3.39
C ARG A 269 1.59 5.42 -4.14
N PHE A 270 2.26 4.27 -4.16
CA PHE A 270 1.86 3.13 -4.97
C PHE A 270 2.12 1.81 -4.25
N SER A 271 1.27 0.83 -4.48
CA SER A 271 1.46 -0.54 -4.05
C SER A 271 0.83 -1.52 -5.03
N MET A 272 1.26 -2.75 -4.92
CA MET A 272 0.73 -3.89 -5.66
C MET A 272 0.52 -5.05 -4.72
N ALA A 273 -0.50 -5.86 -4.98
CA ALA A 273 -0.74 -7.10 -4.28
C ALA A 273 -1.19 -8.18 -5.25
N TYR A 274 -0.79 -9.40 -5.01
CA TYR A 274 -1.36 -10.58 -5.65
C TYR A 274 -2.08 -11.42 -4.62
N HIS A 275 -3.34 -11.70 -4.86
CA HIS A 275 -4.15 -12.64 -4.09
C HIS A 275 -3.98 -14.00 -4.73
N ASP A 276 -3.56 -14.95 -3.93
CA ASP A 276 -3.40 -16.35 -4.24
C ASP A 276 -4.48 -17.13 -3.50
N ARG A 277 -5.33 -17.81 -4.25
CA ARG A 277 -6.49 -18.50 -3.71
C ARG A 277 -6.48 -19.96 -4.09
N ASP A 278 -6.32 -20.82 -3.11
CA ASP A 278 -6.45 -22.26 -3.29
C ASP A 278 -7.91 -22.76 -3.13
N THR A 279 -8.20 -23.91 -3.71
CA THR A 279 -9.54 -24.54 -3.58
C THR A 279 -9.82 -25.01 -2.15
N ASP A 280 -8.82 -25.17 -1.30
CA ASP A 280 -8.98 -25.53 0.12
C ASP A 280 -9.32 -24.31 1.01
N GLU A 281 -9.65 -23.17 0.41
CA GLU A 281 -10.02 -21.91 1.07
C GLU A 281 -8.88 -21.21 1.84
N LYS A 282 -7.64 -21.57 1.59
CA LYS A 282 -6.51 -20.83 2.11
C LYS A 282 -6.19 -19.66 1.19
N ASP A 283 -6.11 -18.48 1.77
CA ASP A 283 -5.74 -17.26 1.08
C ASP A 283 -4.28 -16.93 1.34
N GLY A 284 -3.50 -16.78 0.29
CA GLY A 284 -2.18 -16.18 0.30
C GLY A 284 -2.21 -14.75 -0.26
N LYS A 285 -1.28 -13.89 0.13
CA LYS A 285 -1.16 -12.56 -0.43
C LYS A 285 0.28 -12.10 -0.48
N LEU A 286 0.74 -11.76 -1.66
CA LEU A 286 2.05 -11.16 -1.91
C LEU A 286 1.89 -9.66 -2.10
N HIS A 287 2.79 -8.86 -1.52
CA HIS A 287 2.76 -7.40 -1.63
C HIS A 287 4.11 -6.83 -2.04
N TRP A 288 4.11 -5.77 -2.82
CA TRP A 288 5.32 -4.99 -3.09
C TRP A 288 5.70 -4.09 -1.90
N SER A 289 4.73 -3.50 -1.28
CA SER A 289 4.87 -2.69 -0.06
C SER A 289 3.87 -3.19 0.97
N VAL A 290 3.64 -2.47 2.04
CA VAL A 290 2.81 -2.96 3.15
C VAL A 290 1.38 -3.28 2.76
N ASP A 291 0.81 -4.30 3.41
CA ASP A 291 -0.58 -4.70 3.26
C ASP A 291 -1.55 -3.54 3.55
N THR A 292 -2.44 -3.34 2.60
CA THR A 292 -3.48 -2.34 2.65
C THR A 292 -4.66 -2.73 3.55
N ALA A 293 -4.84 -4.01 3.83
CA ALA A 293 -5.96 -4.50 4.63
C ALA A 293 -5.73 -4.35 6.14
N SER A 294 -4.49 -4.47 6.60
CA SER A 294 -4.16 -4.47 8.03
C SER A 294 -3.85 -3.09 8.58
N VAL A 295 -3.44 -2.15 7.74
CA VAL A 295 -3.12 -0.79 8.16
C VAL A 295 -3.93 0.21 7.34
N PRO A 296 -5.10 0.62 7.80
CA PRO A 296 -5.84 1.69 7.15
C PRO A 296 -5.02 2.97 7.17
N GLY A 297 -4.44 3.33 6.06
CA GLY A 297 -3.62 4.52 5.92
C GLY A 297 -2.28 4.21 5.28
N THR A 298 -2.21 4.40 4.05
CA THR A 298 -1.21 4.07 3.06
C THR A 298 0.10 4.83 3.16
N ILE A 299 0.44 5.37 4.29
CA ILE A 299 1.74 5.99 4.57
C ILE A 299 2.90 5.04 4.23
N LEU A 300 2.59 3.76 4.14
CA LEU A 300 3.56 2.69 3.93
C LEU A 300 3.66 2.23 2.47
N PHE A 301 2.87 2.79 1.55
CA PHE A 301 3.05 2.54 0.12
C PHE A 301 4.41 3.05 -0.35
N GLY A 302 5.02 2.32 -1.26
CA GLY A 302 6.19 2.76 -1.99
C GLY A 302 5.93 4.04 -2.78
N GLN A 303 6.98 4.61 -3.37
CA GLN A 303 6.88 5.79 -4.22
C GLN A 303 7.17 5.40 -5.67
N VAL A 304 6.40 5.95 -6.57
CA VAL A 304 6.57 5.75 -8.02
C VAL A 304 6.65 7.10 -8.71
N THR A 305 7.60 7.23 -9.63
CA THR A 305 7.76 8.38 -10.52
C THR A 305 7.91 7.91 -11.96
N LEU A 306 7.56 8.75 -12.93
CA LEU A 306 7.92 8.51 -14.32
C LEU A 306 9.35 9.01 -14.55
N GLU A 307 10.18 8.22 -15.21
CA GLU A 307 11.51 8.66 -15.64
C GLU A 307 11.40 9.39 -16.96
N GLN A 308 12.10 10.50 -17.06
CA GLN A 308 12.27 11.20 -18.36
C GLN A 308 13.38 10.51 -19.16
N PRO A 309 13.32 10.57 -20.50
CA PRO A 309 14.33 9.99 -21.38
C PRO A 309 15.70 10.66 -21.26
#